data_280004ec21c63e38116cf84afc1fee8f
#
_entry.id   280004ec21c63e38116cf84afc1fee8f
#
_cell.length_a   1.000
_cell.length_b   1.000
_cell.length_c   1.000
_cell.angle_alpha   90.00
_cell.angle_beta   90.00
_cell.angle_gamma   90.00
#
_symmetry.space_group_name_H-M   'P 1'
#
loop_
_entity.id
_entity.type
_entity.pdbx_description
1 polymer ?
#
loop_
_entity_poly.entity_id
_entity_poly.type
_entity_poly.pdbx_seq_one_letter_code
_entity_poly.pdbx_strand_id
1 'polypeptide(L)'
;MNRRDELRDNALNYFLDHGLAELSLRPLAEQIGTSARLLIYHFESKEKLITVVMGQVRARVQQSIMQMMRANKGEPSMDSVWRWVTDADNLPYVRLLFEVQVLALQNPAVYSQFLSDTSSSWLELIERGIPESPERRTMATLCSAVIDGLALDYMSHGDLDRTTAALKLFVTLMNQHRKSQL
;
A
#
# COMPACT_ATOMS: atom_id res chain seq x y z
N MET A 1 9.72 19.62 -15.00
CA MET A 1 9.02 19.28 -13.73
C MET A 1 8.51 20.59 -13.18
N ASN A 2 7.24 20.72 -12.85
CA ASN A 2 6.71 21.96 -12.27
C ASN A 2 6.98 22.00 -10.75
N ARG A 3 6.89 23.16 -10.13
CA ARG A 3 7.18 23.35 -8.70
C ARG A 3 6.30 22.48 -7.79
N ARG A 4 5.05 22.27 -8.18
CA ARG A 4 4.11 21.42 -7.41
C ARG A 4 4.55 19.95 -7.40
N ASP A 5 5.04 19.44 -8.54
CA ASP A 5 5.53 18.07 -8.64
C ASP A 5 6.80 17.88 -7.80
N GLU A 6 7.72 18.85 -7.85
CA GLU A 6 8.92 18.83 -7.02
C GLU A 6 8.59 18.81 -5.51
N LEU A 7 7.67 19.66 -5.08
CA LEU A 7 7.22 19.68 -3.68
C LEU A 7 6.54 18.36 -3.27
N ARG A 8 5.74 17.77 -4.16
CA ARG A 8 5.13 16.46 -3.92
C ARG A 8 6.19 15.36 -3.74
N ASP A 9 7.19 15.32 -4.62
CA ASP A 9 8.22 14.29 -4.60
C ASP A 9 9.12 14.44 -3.35
N ASN A 10 9.43 15.68 -2.95
CA ASN A 10 10.14 15.95 -1.71
C ASN A 10 9.29 15.58 -0.47
N ALA A 11 7.99 15.87 -0.50
CA ALA A 11 7.08 15.46 0.57
C ALA A 11 6.96 13.94 0.68
N LEU A 12 7.01 13.20 -0.45
CA LEU A 12 7.06 11.75 -0.44
C LEU A 12 8.29 11.23 0.31
N ASN A 13 9.47 11.77 0.00
CA ASN A 13 10.70 11.38 0.70
C ASN A 13 10.58 11.63 2.21
N TYR A 14 10.07 12.80 2.59
CA TYR A 14 9.81 13.10 4.00
C TYR A 14 8.85 12.09 4.64
N PHE A 15 7.77 11.70 3.97
CA PHE A 15 6.82 10.73 4.51
C PHE A 15 7.44 9.34 4.67
N LEU A 16 8.28 8.92 3.73
CA LEU A 16 9.00 7.64 3.83
C LEU A 16 9.91 7.57 5.05
N ASP A 17 10.54 8.70 5.39
CA ASP A 17 11.45 8.78 6.54
C ASP A 17 10.69 8.92 7.87
N HIS A 18 9.66 9.77 7.93
CA HIS A 18 9.04 10.22 9.18
C HIS A 18 7.63 9.64 9.44
N GLY A 19 6.96 9.08 8.41
CA GLY A 19 5.56 8.64 8.51
C GLY A 19 4.55 9.79 8.47
N LEU A 20 3.28 9.45 8.77
CA LEU A 20 2.14 10.37 8.73
C LEU A 20 1.54 10.67 10.11
N ALA A 21 1.85 9.87 11.15
CA ALA A 21 1.18 9.92 12.44
C ALA A 21 1.23 11.32 13.10
N GLU A 22 2.41 11.95 13.10
CA GLU A 22 2.64 13.27 13.68
C GLU A 22 2.92 14.35 12.62
N LEU A 23 2.43 14.15 11.39
CA LEU A 23 2.73 15.05 10.29
C LEU A 23 2.25 16.49 10.57
N SER A 24 3.22 17.40 10.57
CA SER A 24 2.99 18.84 10.63
C SER A 24 3.63 19.55 9.44
N LEU A 25 2.93 20.54 8.88
CA LEU A 25 3.41 21.25 7.68
C LEU A 25 4.65 22.11 7.93
N ARG A 26 4.89 22.54 9.16
CA ARG A 26 6.08 23.37 9.47
C ARG A 26 7.38 22.58 9.37
N PRO A 27 7.57 21.48 10.12
CA PRO A 27 8.77 20.65 10.01
C PRO A 27 8.97 20.11 8.59
N LEU A 28 7.90 19.64 7.93
CA LEU A 28 7.96 19.21 6.54
C LEU A 28 8.52 20.31 5.64
N ALA A 29 7.92 21.52 5.69
CA ALA A 29 8.33 22.64 4.84
C ALA A 29 9.76 23.07 5.06
N GLU A 30 10.20 23.10 6.32
CA GLU A 30 11.58 23.43 6.70
C GLU A 30 12.57 22.42 6.12
N GLN A 31 12.29 21.12 6.25
CA GLN A 31 13.18 20.07 5.76
C GLN A 31 13.28 20.01 4.23
N ILE A 32 12.20 20.30 3.52
CA ILE A 32 12.20 20.31 2.04
C ILE A 32 12.52 21.68 1.42
N GLY A 33 12.98 22.65 2.21
CA GLY A 33 13.43 23.95 1.73
C GLY A 33 12.32 24.85 1.17
N THR A 34 11.15 24.86 1.84
CA THR A 34 10.00 25.68 1.45
C THR A 34 9.28 26.29 2.67
N SER A 35 8.09 26.82 2.51
CA SER A 35 7.26 27.32 3.59
C SER A 35 5.92 26.58 3.66
N ALA A 36 5.36 26.45 4.88
CA ALA A 36 4.02 25.89 5.07
C ALA A 36 2.95 26.64 4.24
N ARG A 37 3.11 27.95 4.08
CA ARG A 37 2.22 28.77 3.23
C ARG A 37 2.29 28.35 1.76
N LEU A 38 3.49 28.04 1.26
CA LEU A 38 3.66 27.59 -0.13
C LEU A 38 3.10 26.19 -0.34
N LEU A 39 3.22 25.30 0.65
CA LEU A 39 2.56 23.99 0.62
C LEU A 39 1.04 24.14 0.54
N ILE A 40 0.44 24.98 1.39
CA ILE A 40 -1.00 25.26 1.34
C ILE A 40 -1.41 25.91 0.02
N TYR A 41 -0.60 26.81 -0.55
CA TYR A 41 -0.86 27.39 -1.86
C TYR A 41 -0.95 26.35 -2.97
N HIS A 42 -0.07 25.34 -2.97
CA HIS A 42 -0.04 24.30 -4.01
C HIS A 42 -1.00 23.13 -3.78
N PHE A 43 -1.30 22.81 -2.51
CA PHE A 43 -2.06 21.62 -2.15
C PHE A 43 -3.37 21.92 -1.40
N GLU A 44 -3.69 23.17 -1.10
CA GLU A 44 -4.91 23.64 -0.45
C GLU A 44 -4.96 23.30 1.06
N SER A 45 -4.65 22.07 1.46
CA SER A 45 -4.60 21.62 2.85
C SER A 45 -3.54 20.55 3.10
N LYS A 46 -3.28 20.26 4.37
CA LYS A 46 -2.44 19.12 4.78
C LYS A 46 -3.02 17.79 4.29
N GLU A 47 -4.31 17.61 4.45
CA GLU A 47 -5.03 16.39 4.06
C GLU A 47 -4.97 16.17 2.55
N LYS A 48 -5.11 17.25 1.77
CA LYS A 48 -4.98 17.18 0.31
C LYS A 48 -3.55 16.86 -0.13
N LEU A 49 -2.55 17.41 0.53
CA LEU A 49 -1.14 17.04 0.32
C LEU A 49 -0.94 15.54 0.59
N ILE A 50 -1.43 15.03 1.73
CA ILE A 50 -1.37 13.60 2.06
C ILE A 50 -2.03 12.77 0.94
N THR A 51 -3.25 13.11 0.55
CA THR A 51 -3.99 12.38 -0.49
C THR A 51 -3.22 12.32 -1.82
N VAL A 52 -2.63 13.45 -2.24
CA VAL A 52 -1.87 13.54 -3.49
C VAL A 52 -0.60 12.69 -3.42
N VAL A 53 0.16 12.78 -2.32
CA VAL A 53 1.39 11.97 -2.13
C VAL A 53 1.06 10.49 -2.02
N MET A 54 0.02 10.12 -1.26
CA MET A 54 -0.40 8.73 -1.13
C MET A 54 -0.95 8.14 -2.42
N GLY A 55 -1.54 8.96 -3.29
CA GLY A 55 -1.87 8.56 -4.67
C GLY A 55 -0.63 8.16 -5.46
N GLN A 56 0.48 8.86 -5.31
CA GLN A 56 1.77 8.51 -5.93
C GLN A 56 2.36 7.22 -5.32
N VAL A 57 2.32 7.06 -3.99
CA VAL A 57 2.73 5.82 -3.30
C VAL A 57 1.97 4.63 -3.88
N ARG A 58 0.63 4.72 -3.92
CA ARG A 58 -0.23 3.67 -4.47
C ARG A 58 0.15 3.31 -5.91
N ALA A 59 0.29 4.31 -6.78
CA ALA A 59 0.63 4.09 -8.18
C ALA A 59 1.99 3.38 -8.34
N ARG A 60 2.99 3.77 -7.55
CA ARG A 60 4.31 3.13 -7.53
C ARG A 60 4.23 1.67 -7.08
N VAL A 61 3.53 1.39 -6.00
CA VAL A 61 3.36 0.03 -5.46
C VAL A 61 2.62 -0.86 -6.46
N GLN A 62 1.52 -0.38 -7.04
CA GLN A 62 0.78 -1.11 -8.08
C GLN A 62 1.65 -1.39 -9.32
N GLN A 63 2.44 -0.42 -9.75
CA GLN A 63 3.34 -0.60 -10.87
C GLN A 63 4.42 -1.66 -10.59
N SER A 64 5.01 -1.66 -9.39
CA SER A 64 5.99 -2.67 -8.98
C SER A 64 5.39 -4.08 -8.97
N ILE A 65 4.18 -4.23 -8.42
CA ILE A 65 3.46 -5.51 -8.42
C ILE A 65 3.13 -5.95 -9.85
N MET A 66 2.64 -5.06 -10.71
CA MET A 66 2.37 -5.39 -12.11
C MET A 66 3.63 -5.80 -12.89
N GLN A 67 4.77 -5.16 -12.62
CA GLN A 67 6.06 -5.56 -13.21
C GLN A 67 6.47 -6.96 -12.76
N MET A 68 6.33 -7.25 -11.47
CA MET A 68 6.60 -8.58 -10.92
C MET A 68 5.68 -9.66 -11.52
N MET A 69 4.37 -9.35 -11.70
CA MET A 69 3.43 -10.26 -12.39
C MET A 69 3.88 -10.56 -13.82
N ARG A 70 4.31 -9.54 -14.58
CA ARG A 70 4.81 -9.71 -15.95
C ARG A 70 6.07 -10.57 -16.00
N ALA A 71 7.01 -10.38 -15.07
CA ALA A 71 8.24 -11.17 -14.97
C ALA A 71 7.96 -12.66 -14.65
N ASN A 72 6.89 -12.97 -13.94
CA ASN A 72 6.45 -14.32 -13.57
C ASN A 72 5.43 -14.93 -14.57
N LYS A 73 5.47 -14.53 -15.84
CA LYS A 73 4.58 -15.04 -16.91
C LYS A 73 3.07 -14.78 -16.67
N GLY A 74 2.77 -13.74 -15.95
CA GLY A 74 1.38 -13.30 -15.71
C GLY A 74 0.69 -13.92 -14.50
N GLU A 75 1.36 -14.80 -13.75
CA GLU A 75 0.82 -15.34 -12.51
C GLU A 75 1.43 -14.64 -11.30
N PRO A 76 0.66 -13.79 -10.58
CA PRO A 76 1.10 -13.27 -9.31
C PRO A 76 1.03 -14.40 -8.28
N SER A 77 2.16 -14.87 -7.80
CA SER A 77 2.14 -15.76 -6.65
C SER A 77 2.11 -14.94 -5.36
N MET A 78 1.37 -15.41 -4.35
CA MET A 78 1.38 -14.82 -3.01
C MET A 78 2.81 -14.72 -2.45
N ASP A 79 3.68 -15.70 -2.76
CA ASP A 79 5.10 -15.66 -2.38
C ASP A 79 5.87 -14.50 -3.01
N SER A 80 5.55 -14.13 -4.25
CA SER A 80 6.19 -13.00 -4.92
C SER A 80 5.74 -11.67 -4.32
N VAL A 81 4.45 -11.53 -4.02
CA VAL A 81 3.91 -10.36 -3.31
C VAL A 81 4.52 -10.25 -1.92
N TRP A 82 4.63 -11.38 -1.20
CA TRP A 82 5.22 -11.42 0.14
C TRP A 82 6.68 -10.97 0.16
N ARG A 83 7.49 -11.49 -0.76
CA ARG A 83 8.89 -11.05 -0.90
C ARG A 83 8.99 -9.56 -1.16
N TRP A 84 8.10 -9.00 -2.00
CA TRP A 84 8.07 -7.58 -2.26
C TRP A 84 7.66 -6.79 -1.01
N VAL A 85 6.64 -7.22 -0.28
CA VAL A 85 6.13 -6.56 0.93
C VAL A 85 7.18 -6.56 2.05
N THR A 86 7.96 -7.63 2.16
CA THR A 86 8.97 -7.80 3.23
C THR A 86 10.37 -7.32 2.87
N ASP A 87 10.56 -6.83 1.64
CA ASP A 87 11.81 -6.23 1.19
C ASP A 87 12.04 -4.90 1.91
N ALA A 88 13.27 -4.70 2.41
CA ALA A 88 13.64 -3.52 3.19
C ALA A 88 13.38 -2.19 2.46
N ASP A 89 13.57 -2.16 1.13
CA ASP A 89 13.37 -0.97 0.31
C ASP A 89 11.88 -0.64 0.12
N ASN A 90 11.00 -1.62 0.31
CA ASN A 90 9.55 -1.46 0.15
C ASN A 90 8.80 -1.24 1.46
N LEU A 91 9.36 -1.67 2.60
CA LEU A 91 8.72 -1.52 3.91
C LEU A 91 8.26 -0.10 4.25
N PRO A 92 9.00 0.99 3.95
CA PRO A 92 8.53 2.35 4.19
C PRO A 92 7.23 2.68 3.41
N TYR A 93 7.07 2.17 2.19
CA TYR A 93 5.85 2.35 1.40
C TYR A 93 4.67 1.57 1.99
N VAL A 94 4.91 0.33 2.41
CA VAL A 94 3.91 -0.52 3.06
C VAL A 94 3.43 0.13 4.36
N ARG A 95 4.35 0.65 5.18
CA ARG A 95 4.02 1.41 6.40
C ARG A 95 3.10 2.58 6.10
N LEU A 96 3.44 3.43 5.11
CA LEU A 96 2.62 4.57 4.73
C LEU A 96 1.19 4.17 4.31
N LEU A 97 1.03 3.03 3.64
CA LEU A 97 -0.29 2.53 3.27
C LEU A 97 -1.13 2.18 4.50
N PHE A 98 -0.56 1.60 5.55
CA PHE A 98 -1.27 1.37 6.82
C PHE A 98 -1.56 2.66 7.57
N GLU A 99 -0.59 3.57 7.65
CA GLU A 99 -0.77 4.86 8.34
C GLU A 99 -1.91 5.69 7.72
N VAL A 100 -2.01 5.74 6.38
CA VAL A 100 -3.10 6.48 5.73
C VAL A 100 -4.45 5.80 5.94
N GLN A 101 -4.52 4.48 6.06
CA GLN A 101 -5.76 3.78 6.40
C GLN A 101 -6.22 4.16 7.81
N VAL A 102 -5.32 4.20 8.80
CA VAL A 102 -5.64 4.63 10.16
C VAL A 102 -6.12 6.09 10.19
N LEU A 103 -5.43 6.99 9.48
CA LEU A 103 -5.86 8.39 9.34
C LEU A 103 -7.26 8.50 8.73
N ALA A 104 -7.55 7.66 7.75
CA ALA A 104 -8.83 7.67 7.08
C ALA A 104 -9.98 7.12 7.96
N LEU A 105 -9.71 6.13 8.80
CA LEU A 105 -10.67 5.65 9.80
C LEU A 105 -10.98 6.74 10.84
N GLN A 106 -9.99 7.56 11.21
CA GLN A 106 -10.17 8.67 12.14
C GLN A 106 -10.88 9.88 11.50
N ASN A 107 -10.73 10.08 10.20
CA ASN A 107 -11.26 11.22 9.46
C ASN A 107 -11.97 10.80 8.16
N PRO A 108 -13.05 9.99 8.25
CA PRO A 108 -13.69 9.41 7.06
C PRO A 108 -14.25 10.45 6.09
N ALA A 109 -14.73 11.59 6.58
CA ALA A 109 -15.24 12.66 5.71
C ALA A 109 -14.18 13.22 4.75
N VAL A 110 -12.90 13.19 5.15
CA VAL A 110 -11.79 13.72 4.36
C VAL A 110 -11.21 12.68 3.40
N TYR A 111 -11.11 11.42 3.84
CA TYR A 111 -10.36 10.39 3.13
C TYR A 111 -11.23 9.28 2.52
N SER A 112 -12.57 9.34 2.65
CA SER A 112 -13.48 8.30 2.16
C SER A 112 -13.30 7.99 0.66
N GLN A 113 -13.18 9.01 -0.17
CA GLN A 113 -12.97 8.83 -1.61
C GLN A 113 -11.60 8.16 -1.89
N PHE A 114 -10.54 8.60 -1.22
CA PHE A 114 -9.22 7.99 -1.34
C PHE A 114 -9.23 6.52 -0.95
N LEU A 115 -9.89 6.16 0.15
CA LEU A 115 -10.02 4.77 0.59
C LEU A 115 -10.84 3.92 -0.39
N SER A 116 -11.96 4.44 -0.88
CA SER A 116 -12.80 3.75 -1.86
C SER A 116 -12.02 3.44 -3.14
N ASP A 117 -11.34 4.44 -3.70
CA ASP A 117 -10.54 4.29 -4.92
C ASP A 117 -9.35 3.33 -4.70
N THR A 118 -8.76 3.35 -3.51
CA THR A 118 -7.64 2.48 -3.15
C THR A 118 -8.10 1.03 -3.01
N SER A 119 -9.15 0.77 -2.24
CA SER A 119 -9.68 -0.57 -2.00
C SER A 119 -10.11 -1.25 -3.30
N SER A 120 -10.88 -0.54 -4.15
CA SER A 120 -11.33 -1.08 -5.43
C SER A 120 -10.17 -1.47 -6.34
N SER A 121 -9.19 -0.59 -6.49
CA SER A 121 -8.04 -0.83 -7.38
C SER A 121 -7.13 -1.97 -6.91
N TRP A 122 -7.01 -2.19 -5.59
CA TRP A 122 -6.26 -3.32 -5.04
C TRP A 122 -6.97 -4.65 -5.27
N LEU A 123 -8.27 -4.73 -4.98
CA LEU A 123 -9.03 -5.95 -5.21
C LEU A 123 -9.03 -6.34 -6.69
N GLU A 124 -9.23 -5.38 -7.60
CA GLU A 124 -9.16 -5.63 -9.04
C GLU A 124 -7.78 -6.15 -9.47
N LEU A 125 -6.69 -5.63 -8.88
CA LEU A 125 -5.35 -6.10 -9.18
C LEU A 125 -5.15 -7.55 -8.73
N ILE A 126 -5.62 -7.92 -7.53
CA ILE A 126 -5.53 -9.28 -7.00
C ILE A 126 -6.43 -10.23 -7.79
N GLU A 127 -7.65 -9.82 -8.11
CA GLU A 127 -8.60 -10.59 -8.91
C GLU A 127 -8.01 -11.04 -10.27
N ARG A 128 -7.17 -10.22 -10.92
CA ARG A 128 -6.52 -10.60 -12.18
C ARG A 128 -5.62 -11.83 -12.07
N GLY A 129 -5.10 -12.12 -10.89
CA GLY A 129 -4.30 -13.30 -10.61
C GLY A 129 -5.09 -14.54 -10.17
N ILE A 130 -6.42 -14.43 -10.05
CA ILE A 130 -7.30 -15.50 -9.60
C ILE A 130 -8.19 -15.96 -10.78
N PRO A 131 -8.28 -17.26 -11.07
CA PRO A 131 -9.17 -17.76 -12.12
C PRO A 131 -10.61 -17.30 -11.92
N GLU A 132 -11.36 -17.16 -13.03
CA GLU A 132 -12.78 -16.82 -12.99
C GLU A 132 -13.57 -17.87 -12.22
N SER A 133 -14.27 -17.44 -11.19
CA SER A 133 -15.17 -18.27 -10.37
C SER A 133 -16.16 -17.37 -9.60
N PRO A 134 -17.29 -17.93 -9.13
CA PRO A 134 -18.20 -17.18 -8.26
C PRO A 134 -17.55 -16.64 -6.98
N GLU A 135 -16.49 -17.29 -6.51
CA GLU A 135 -15.77 -16.94 -5.29
C GLU A 135 -14.56 -16.02 -5.51
N ARG A 136 -14.25 -15.65 -6.76
CA ARG A 136 -13.05 -14.89 -7.13
C ARG A 136 -12.83 -13.65 -6.25
N ARG A 137 -13.88 -12.84 -6.07
CA ARG A 137 -13.79 -11.62 -5.25
C ARG A 137 -13.59 -11.92 -3.77
N THR A 138 -14.24 -12.94 -3.25
CA THR A 138 -14.06 -13.42 -1.86
C THR A 138 -12.62 -13.90 -1.65
N MET A 139 -12.09 -14.66 -2.59
CA MET A 139 -10.71 -15.13 -2.58
C MET A 139 -9.71 -13.96 -2.62
N ALA A 140 -9.95 -12.97 -3.48
CA ALA A 140 -9.12 -11.75 -3.54
C ALA A 140 -9.12 -10.99 -2.22
N THR A 141 -10.29 -10.84 -1.61
CA THR A 141 -10.44 -10.20 -0.29
C THR A 141 -9.67 -10.95 0.79
N LEU A 142 -9.77 -12.28 0.81
CA LEU A 142 -9.06 -13.13 1.77
C LEU A 142 -7.54 -13.05 1.57
N CYS A 143 -7.06 -13.10 0.33
CA CYS A 143 -5.64 -12.94 0.00
C CYS A 143 -5.09 -11.58 0.47
N SER A 144 -5.82 -10.49 0.23
CA SER A 144 -5.45 -9.16 0.70
C SER A 144 -5.37 -9.12 2.23
N ALA A 145 -6.42 -9.58 2.91
CA ALA A 145 -6.48 -9.55 4.36
C ALA A 145 -5.35 -10.35 5.03
N VAL A 146 -4.95 -11.49 4.44
CA VAL A 146 -3.84 -12.29 4.95
C VAL A 146 -2.50 -11.58 4.74
N ILE A 147 -2.25 -11.03 3.56
CA ILE A 147 -1.00 -10.26 3.30
C ILE A 147 -0.92 -9.05 4.23
N ASP A 148 -2.00 -8.29 4.36
CA ASP A 148 -2.03 -7.09 5.21
C ASP A 148 -1.80 -7.45 6.68
N GLY A 149 -2.47 -8.47 7.19
CA GLY A 149 -2.30 -8.94 8.57
C GLY A 149 -0.89 -9.45 8.86
N LEU A 150 -0.31 -10.27 7.98
CA LEU A 150 1.05 -10.78 8.13
C LEU A 150 2.10 -9.67 7.97
N ALA A 151 1.88 -8.70 7.09
CA ALA A 151 2.77 -7.56 6.92
C ALA A 151 2.81 -6.68 8.17
N LEU A 152 1.65 -6.40 8.75
CA LEU A 152 1.54 -5.64 9.99
C LEU A 152 2.22 -6.37 11.15
N ASP A 153 2.01 -7.69 11.27
CA ASP A 153 2.65 -8.52 12.28
C ASP A 153 4.18 -8.56 12.10
N TYR A 154 4.66 -8.74 10.88
CA TYR A 154 6.10 -8.69 10.58
C TYR A 154 6.72 -7.33 10.94
N MET A 155 6.11 -6.22 10.54
CA MET A 155 6.61 -4.88 10.88
C MET A 155 6.60 -4.60 12.38
N SER A 156 5.69 -5.23 13.13
CA SER A 156 5.57 -5.03 14.58
C SER A 156 6.56 -5.87 15.39
N HIS A 157 6.90 -7.07 14.93
CA HIS A 157 7.65 -8.05 15.72
C HIS A 157 8.99 -8.48 15.07
N GLY A 158 9.19 -8.22 13.77
CA GLY A 158 10.42 -8.55 13.05
C GLY A 158 10.61 -10.04 12.72
N ASP A 159 9.62 -10.91 13.02
CA ASP A 159 9.74 -12.36 12.83
C ASP A 159 9.30 -12.78 11.41
N LEU A 160 10.21 -12.65 10.46
CA LEU A 160 9.97 -13.00 9.06
C LEU A 160 9.73 -14.49 8.85
N ASP A 161 10.43 -15.35 9.58
CA ASP A 161 10.32 -16.80 9.42
C ASP A 161 8.93 -17.29 9.82
N ARG A 162 8.43 -16.83 10.96
CA ARG A 162 7.08 -17.17 11.46
C ARG A 162 5.98 -16.69 10.53
N THR A 163 6.05 -15.43 10.08
CA THR A 163 5.05 -14.85 9.18
C THR A 163 5.09 -15.49 7.79
N THR A 164 6.29 -15.82 7.29
CA THR A 164 6.44 -16.56 6.02
C THR A 164 5.90 -17.99 6.13
N ALA A 165 6.11 -18.68 7.25
CA ALA A 165 5.52 -20.01 7.48
C ALA A 165 3.99 -19.98 7.49
N ALA A 166 3.40 -18.95 8.13
CA ALA A 166 1.95 -18.75 8.13
C ALA A 166 1.40 -18.50 6.71
N LEU A 167 2.08 -17.68 5.90
CA LEU A 167 1.70 -17.47 4.50
C LEU A 167 1.73 -18.78 3.70
N LYS A 168 2.79 -19.58 3.82
CA LYS A 168 2.91 -20.87 3.12
C LYS A 168 1.78 -21.84 3.48
N LEU A 169 1.40 -21.89 4.76
CA LEU A 169 0.26 -22.67 5.20
C LEU A 169 -1.04 -22.18 4.55
N PHE A 170 -1.28 -20.86 4.56
CA PHE A 170 -2.45 -20.27 3.90
C PHE A 170 -2.51 -20.63 2.42
N VAL A 171 -1.41 -20.46 1.67
CA VAL A 171 -1.34 -20.82 0.24
C VAL A 171 -1.64 -22.31 0.02
N THR A 172 -1.18 -23.20 0.90
CA THR A 172 -1.47 -24.62 0.85
C THR A 172 -2.97 -24.90 1.01
N LEU A 173 -3.61 -24.28 2.01
CA LEU A 173 -5.04 -24.41 2.25
C LEU A 173 -5.89 -23.90 1.07
N MET A 174 -5.50 -22.76 0.49
CA MET A 174 -6.14 -22.20 -0.68
C MET A 174 -6.06 -23.12 -1.90
N ASN A 175 -4.89 -23.76 -2.13
CA ASN A 175 -4.69 -24.69 -3.22
C ASN A 175 -5.49 -26.00 -3.01
N GLN A 176 -5.66 -26.47 -1.78
CA GLN A 176 -6.50 -27.63 -1.45
C GLN A 176 -7.98 -27.32 -1.70
N HIS A 177 -8.46 -26.16 -1.23
CA HIS A 177 -9.83 -25.71 -1.47
C HIS A 177 -10.14 -25.66 -2.97
N ARG A 178 -9.27 -25.05 -3.76
CA ARG A 178 -9.44 -24.97 -5.23
C ARG A 178 -9.52 -26.34 -5.91
N LYS A 179 -8.74 -27.32 -5.45
CA LYS A 179 -8.78 -28.70 -6.00
C LYS A 179 -10.07 -29.45 -5.63
N SER A 180 -10.69 -29.13 -4.52
CA SER A 180 -11.96 -29.75 -4.09
C SER A 180 -13.19 -29.18 -4.79
N GLN A 181 -13.04 -28.10 -5.54
CA GLN A 181 -14.11 -27.44 -6.33
C GLN A 181 -14.11 -27.88 -7.82
N LEU A 182 -13.07 -28.59 -8.27
CA LEU A 182 -12.93 -29.16 -9.61
C LEU A 182 -13.41 -30.62 -9.67
#